data_3d022d734f4d724a1d8553dc283c39df
#
_entry.id   3d022d734f4d724a1d8553dc283c39df
#
_cell.length_a   1.000
_cell.length_b   1.000
_cell.length_c   1.000
_cell.angle_alpha   90.00
_cell.angle_beta   90.00
_cell.angle_gamma   90.00
#
_symmetry.space_group_name_H-M   'P 1'
#
loop_
_entity.id
_entity.type
_entity.pdbx_description
1 polymer ?
#
loop_
_entity_poly.entity_id
_entity_poly.type
_entity_poly.pdbx_seq_one_letter_code
_entity_poly.pdbx_strand_id
1 'polypeptide(L)'
;MNVFCKIILPLLCIISCSKRKEADNTMVLEKNHTFSLWNNDSLGCKHERTIEMGEELYNTFKKSNKNDSILLKEYLGTPNRRFKDKEEIVFMYYINSCCDNGLLLEECDISFIAITFTNKNEILFRKGIQ
;
A
#
# COMPACT_ATOMS: atom_id res chain seq x y z
N MET A 1 40.61 -25.46 -49.20
CA MET A 1 40.14 -24.11 -49.65
C MET A 1 38.66 -24.17 -49.74
N ASN A 2 37.95 -23.57 -48.82
CA ASN A 2 36.77 -22.77 -49.05
C ASN A 2 36.22 -22.28 -47.69
N VAL A 3 36.53 -21.09 -47.46
CA VAL A 3 35.97 -20.24 -46.42
C VAL A 3 34.61 -19.77 -46.94
N PHE A 4 33.51 -20.20 -46.28
CA PHE A 4 32.22 -19.48 -46.32
C PHE A 4 31.23 -20.30 -45.45
N CYS A 5 31.16 -19.97 -44.18
CA CYS A 5 29.93 -20.10 -43.38
C CYS A 5 30.15 -19.56 -41.96
N LYS A 6 30.19 -18.29 -41.80
CA LYS A 6 30.00 -17.59 -40.51
C LYS A 6 29.45 -16.22 -40.85
N ILE A 7 28.17 -16.02 -40.73
CA ILE A 7 27.43 -14.80 -40.43
C ILE A 7 25.96 -15.10 -40.75
N ILE A 8 25.19 -15.52 -39.75
CA ILE A 8 23.74 -15.30 -39.60
C ILE A 8 23.37 -15.97 -38.26
N LEU A 9 23.50 -15.25 -37.16
CA LEU A 9 22.67 -15.36 -35.97
C LEU A 9 23.16 -14.33 -34.95
N PRO A 10 22.68 -13.12 -34.96
CA PRO A 10 22.07 -12.59 -33.76
C PRO A 10 20.99 -11.52 -34.05
N LEU A 11 19.80 -11.91 -34.41
CA LEU A 11 18.72 -10.93 -34.58
C LEU A 11 17.38 -11.36 -34.01
N LEU A 12 17.36 -12.23 -32.99
CA LEU A 12 16.10 -12.72 -32.41
C LEU A 12 15.97 -12.50 -30.89
N CYS A 13 16.81 -11.72 -30.25
CA CYS A 13 16.75 -11.47 -28.80
C CYS A 13 16.22 -10.11 -28.37
N ILE A 14 15.71 -9.24 -29.28
CA ILE A 14 15.33 -7.87 -28.92
C ILE A 14 13.82 -7.67 -28.65
N ILE A 15 12.96 -8.65 -28.92
CA ILE A 15 11.49 -8.45 -28.81
C ILE A 15 10.92 -8.83 -27.44
N SER A 16 11.69 -9.45 -26.55
CA SER A 16 11.14 -9.96 -25.27
C SER A 16 11.25 -8.98 -24.09
N CYS A 17 11.93 -7.83 -24.23
CA CYS A 17 12.19 -6.92 -23.11
C CYS A 17 11.19 -5.75 -22.96
N SER A 18 10.33 -5.51 -23.97
CA SER A 18 9.45 -4.33 -23.98
C SER A 18 8.19 -4.50 -23.12
N LYS A 19 7.62 -5.71 -23.05
CA LYS A 19 6.35 -5.93 -22.31
C LYS A 19 6.48 -5.90 -20.78
N ARG A 20 7.67 -6.19 -20.26
CA ARG A 20 7.89 -6.20 -18.79
C ARG A 20 8.01 -4.80 -18.19
N LYS A 21 8.50 -3.83 -18.95
CA LYS A 21 8.63 -2.43 -18.49
C LYS A 21 7.31 -1.66 -18.46
N GLU A 22 6.39 -1.95 -19.39
CA GLU A 22 5.08 -1.28 -19.38
C GLU A 22 4.20 -1.74 -18.22
N ALA A 23 4.17 -3.04 -17.90
CA ALA A 23 3.40 -3.57 -16.79
C ALA A 23 3.92 -3.05 -15.43
N ASP A 24 5.23 -2.91 -15.28
CA ASP A 24 5.85 -2.40 -14.05
C ASP A 24 5.58 -0.89 -13.86
N ASN A 25 5.65 -0.10 -14.94
CA ASN A 25 5.34 1.33 -14.91
C ASN A 25 3.85 1.60 -14.63
N THR A 26 2.92 0.79 -15.16
CA THR A 26 1.49 0.95 -14.91
C THR A 26 1.17 0.65 -13.44
N MET A 27 1.77 -0.40 -12.86
CA MET A 27 1.57 -0.77 -11.47
C MET A 27 2.15 0.28 -10.49
N VAL A 28 3.26 0.92 -10.86
CA VAL A 28 3.85 2.03 -10.07
C VAL A 28 2.98 3.28 -10.15
N LEU A 29 2.40 3.60 -11.30
CA LEU A 29 1.52 4.75 -11.48
C LEU A 29 0.20 4.58 -10.73
N GLU A 30 -0.42 3.40 -10.79
CA GLU A 30 -1.64 3.08 -10.03
C GLU A 30 -1.39 3.16 -8.52
N LYS A 31 -0.31 2.57 -8.03
CA LYS A 31 0.09 2.65 -6.62
C LYS A 31 0.25 4.10 -6.15
N ASN A 32 0.89 4.94 -6.94
CA ASN A 32 1.08 6.34 -6.60
C ASN A 32 -0.24 7.10 -6.55
N HIS A 33 -1.19 6.75 -7.40
CA HIS A 33 -2.52 7.36 -7.42
C HIS A 33 -3.33 6.96 -6.17
N THR A 34 -3.45 5.66 -5.88
CA THR A 34 -4.13 5.15 -4.68
C THR A 34 -3.53 5.73 -3.41
N PHE A 35 -2.19 5.75 -3.31
CA PHE A 35 -1.49 6.34 -2.17
C PHE A 35 -1.73 7.84 -2.03
N SER A 36 -1.77 8.58 -3.13
CA SER A 36 -2.05 10.02 -3.12
C SER A 36 -3.47 10.31 -2.63
N LEU A 37 -4.48 9.63 -3.16
CA LEU A 37 -5.87 9.76 -2.70
C LEU A 37 -6.00 9.39 -1.23
N TRP A 38 -5.40 8.27 -0.82
CA TRP A 38 -5.39 7.81 0.56
C TRP A 38 -4.82 8.85 1.52
N ASN A 39 -3.70 9.49 1.18
CA ASN A 39 -3.06 10.48 2.05
C ASN A 39 -3.76 11.85 2.03
N ASN A 40 -4.46 12.20 0.94
CA ASN A 40 -5.22 13.45 0.86
C ASN A 40 -6.38 13.52 1.83
N ASP A 41 -6.88 12.36 2.28
CA ASP A 41 -7.95 12.24 3.26
C ASP A 41 -7.47 11.57 4.56
N SER A 42 -6.41 12.10 5.14
CA SER A 42 -5.73 11.48 6.29
C SER A 42 -6.64 11.28 7.52
N LEU A 43 -7.68 12.07 7.68
CA LEU A 43 -8.64 11.95 8.79
C LEU A 43 -9.92 11.19 8.40
N GLY A 44 -10.11 10.82 7.13
CA GLY A 44 -11.36 10.23 6.65
C GLY A 44 -12.53 11.21 6.58
N CYS A 45 -12.26 12.53 6.60
CA CYS A 45 -13.26 13.58 6.60
C CYS A 45 -13.86 13.87 5.22
N LYS A 46 -13.11 13.56 4.16
CA LYS A 46 -13.54 13.79 2.77
C LYS A 46 -14.28 12.59 2.17
N HIS A 47 -14.31 11.49 2.90
CA HIS A 47 -14.86 10.20 2.45
C HIS A 47 -14.20 9.66 1.16
N GLU A 48 -12.94 10.03 0.91
CA GLU A 48 -12.15 9.58 -0.25
C GLU A 48 -11.45 8.26 0.01
N ARG A 49 -11.18 7.92 1.29
CA ARG A 49 -10.59 6.65 1.69
C ARG A 49 -11.63 5.53 1.63
N THR A 50 -11.24 4.38 1.10
CA THR A 50 -12.04 3.17 1.14
C THR A 50 -11.28 2.02 1.79
N ILE A 51 -12.01 1.00 2.24
CA ILE A 51 -11.41 -0.22 2.80
C ILE A 51 -10.56 -0.91 1.74
N GLU A 52 -11.03 -0.95 0.48
CA GLU A 52 -10.36 -1.57 -0.65
C GLU A 52 -9.01 -0.90 -0.94
N MET A 53 -8.93 0.43 -0.87
CA MET A 53 -7.67 1.19 -0.98
C MET A 53 -6.70 0.79 0.13
N GLY A 54 -7.20 0.71 1.36
CA GLY A 54 -6.39 0.28 2.51
C GLY A 54 -5.87 -1.16 2.37
N GLU A 55 -6.71 -2.07 1.89
CA GLU A 55 -6.33 -3.46 1.59
C GLU A 55 -5.28 -3.55 0.47
N GLU A 56 -5.42 -2.77 -0.59
CA GLU A 56 -4.46 -2.70 -1.70
C GLU A 56 -3.09 -2.24 -1.23
N LEU A 57 -3.03 -1.13 -0.48
CA LEU A 57 -1.80 -0.59 0.07
C LEU A 57 -1.15 -1.56 1.07
N TYR A 58 -1.95 -2.19 1.93
CA TYR A 58 -1.48 -3.23 2.85
C TYR A 58 -0.91 -4.45 2.11
N ASN A 59 -1.60 -4.94 1.08
CA ASN A 59 -1.14 -6.08 0.29
C ASN A 59 0.16 -5.74 -0.47
N THR A 60 0.31 -4.50 -0.91
CA THR A 60 1.54 -4.03 -1.53
C THR A 60 2.70 -3.99 -0.53
N PHE A 61 2.44 -3.49 0.68
CA PHE A 61 3.40 -3.55 1.78
C PHE A 61 3.79 -5.00 2.11
N LYS A 62 2.82 -5.90 2.26
CA LYS A 62 3.06 -7.30 2.59
C LYS A 62 3.91 -8.03 1.54
N LYS A 63 3.72 -7.72 0.26
CA LYS A 63 4.54 -8.26 -0.85
C LYS A 63 6.00 -7.81 -0.81
N SER A 64 6.30 -6.71 -0.12
CA SER A 64 7.70 -6.26 0.04
C SER A 64 8.54 -7.15 0.93
N ASN A 65 7.94 -8.17 1.60
CA ASN A 65 8.57 -9.10 2.56
C ASN A 65 9.32 -8.42 3.72
N LYS A 66 8.96 -7.17 4.02
CA LYS A 66 9.57 -6.40 5.10
C LYS A 66 8.53 -6.23 6.21
N ASN A 67 8.62 -7.06 7.24
CA ASN A 67 7.76 -6.97 8.43
C ASN A 67 8.20 -5.82 9.35
N ASP A 68 8.37 -4.62 8.78
CA ASP A 68 8.83 -3.45 9.52
C ASP A 68 7.72 -2.42 9.65
N SER A 69 7.37 -2.10 10.89
CA SER A 69 6.37 -1.10 11.21
C SER A 69 6.75 0.32 10.76
N ILE A 70 8.04 0.61 10.57
CA ILE A 70 8.51 1.89 10.05
C ILE A 70 8.19 2.00 8.56
N LEU A 71 8.45 0.93 7.82
CA LEU A 71 8.13 0.83 6.41
C LEU A 71 6.63 0.89 6.11
N LEU A 72 5.76 0.43 7.03
CA LEU A 72 4.32 0.53 6.85
C LEU A 72 3.87 1.97 6.54
N LYS A 73 4.53 2.97 7.17
CA LYS A 73 4.22 4.38 6.94
C LYS A 73 4.56 4.85 5.52
N GLU A 74 5.50 4.22 4.83
CA GLU A 74 5.81 4.52 3.44
C GLU A 74 4.70 4.05 2.49
N TYR A 75 3.88 3.08 2.91
CA TYR A 75 2.78 2.50 2.12
C TYR A 75 1.40 3.05 2.51
N LEU A 76 1.16 3.33 3.78
CA LEU A 76 -0.14 3.78 4.27
C LEU A 76 -0.10 5.18 4.90
N GLY A 77 1.05 5.83 4.94
CA GLY A 77 1.19 7.13 5.58
C GLY A 77 1.18 7.06 7.11
N THR A 78 0.99 8.21 7.74
CA THR A 78 0.93 8.31 9.20
C THR A 78 -0.41 7.79 9.72
N PRO A 79 -0.43 6.83 10.68
CA PRO A 79 -1.66 6.34 11.27
C PRO A 79 -2.34 7.42 12.11
N ASN A 80 -3.67 7.37 12.17
CA ASN A 80 -4.47 8.26 13.02
C ASN A 80 -4.29 7.96 14.51
N ARG A 81 -4.18 6.66 14.85
CA ARG A 81 -3.85 6.22 16.20
C ARG A 81 -2.83 5.10 16.18
N ARG A 82 -2.01 5.04 17.21
CA ARG A 82 -1.06 3.97 17.46
C ARG A 82 -1.22 3.49 18.90
N PHE A 83 -1.42 2.21 19.05
CA PHE A 83 -1.48 1.56 20.35
C PHE A 83 -0.32 0.59 20.48
N LYS A 84 0.17 0.44 21.70
CA LYS A 84 1.10 -0.61 22.06
C LYS A 84 0.49 -1.34 23.25
N ASP A 85 0.13 -2.60 23.04
CA ASP A 85 -0.35 -3.48 24.09
C ASP A 85 0.60 -4.67 24.20
N LYS A 86 1.25 -4.79 25.37
CA LYS A 86 2.27 -5.82 25.65
C LYS A 86 3.32 -5.85 24.53
N GLU A 87 3.23 -6.84 23.66
CA GLU A 87 4.18 -7.09 22.57
C GLU A 87 3.58 -6.80 21.18
N GLU A 88 2.37 -6.29 21.14
CA GLU A 88 1.69 -5.94 19.87
C GLU A 88 1.71 -4.44 19.63
N ILE A 89 1.88 -4.06 18.37
CA ILE A 89 1.76 -2.67 17.91
C ILE A 89 0.62 -2.60 16.92
N VAL A 90 -0.38 -1.77 17.22
CA VAL A 90 -1.55 -1.55 16.37
C VAL A 90 -1.48 -0.16 15.76
N PHE A 91 -1.59 -0.10 14.44
CA PHE A 91 -1.74 1.13 13.67
C PHE A 91 -3.16 1.21 13.14
N MET A 92 -3.87 2.29 13.47
CA MET A 92 -5.25 2.51 13.06
C MET A 92 -5.30 3.66 12.06
N TYR A 93 -6.00 3.44 10.96
CA TYR A 93 -6.21 4.40 9.88
C TYR A 93 -7.72 4.62 9.70
N TYR A 94 -8.17 5.85 9.80
CA TYR A 94 -9.57 6.20 9.63
C TYR A 94 -9.96 6.18 8.16
N ILE A 95 -11.11 5.59 7.87
CA ILE A 95 -11.67 5.45 6.52
C ILE A 95 -12.78 6.49 6.34
N ASN A 96 -13.70 6.53 7.30
CA ASN A 96 -14.83 7.43 7.28
C ASN A 96 -15.02 7.97 8.70
N SER A 97 -15.09 9.28 8.80
CA SER A 97 -15.19 10.01 10.06
C SER A 97 -16.18 11.16 9.92
N CYS A 98 -16.82 11.54 11.00
CA CYS A 98 -17.60 12.78 11.04
C CYS A 98 -16.67 13.95 11.35
N CYS A 99 -16.75 14.98 10.54
CA CYS A 99 -15.91 16.16 10.71
C CYS A 99 -16.74 17.42 10.59
N ASP A 100 -16.37 18.43 11.36
CA ASP A 100 -16.84 19.80 11.19
C ASP A 100 -15.64 20.70 10.90
N ASN A 101 -15.71 21.44 9.80
CA ASN A 101 -14.62 22.32 9.33
C ASN A 101 -13.25 21.63 9.26
N GLY A 102 -13.21 20.35 8.91
CA GLY A 102 -11.98 19.55 8.82
C GLY A 102 -11.45 19.05 10.17
N LEU A 103 -12.19 19.24 11.25
CA LEU A 103 -11.87 18.73 12.58
C LEU A 103 -12.74 17.51 12.91
N LEU A 104 -12.12 16.49 13.49
CA LEU A 104 -12.79 15.27 13.89
C LEU A 104 -13.78 15.55 15.02
N LEU A 105 -15.04 15.08 14.91
CA LEU A 105 -16.00 15.13 15.99
C LEU A 105 -15.83 13.91 16.91
N GLU A 106 -15.84 14.13 18.23
CA GLU A 106 -15.60 13.08 19.23
C GLU A 106 -16.77 12.09 19.38
N GLU A 107 -17.99 12.51 19.05
CA GLU A 107 -19.23 11.73 19.27
C GLU A 107 -19.77 11.09 17.97
N CYS A 108 -18.89 10.49 17.18
CA CYS A 108 -19.27 9.96 15.89
C CYS A 108 -18.65 8.59 15.65
N ASP A 109 -19.40 7.72 15.00
CA ASP A 109 -18.87 6.43 14.53
C ASP A 109 -17.78 6.62 13.49
N ILE A 110 -16.63 6.06 13.76
CA ILE A 110 -15.46 6.11 12.87
C ILE A 110 -15.23 4.72 12.28
N SER A 111 -15.34 4.60 10.97
CA SER A 111 -14.89 3.40 10.27
C SER A 111 -13.38 3.43 10.11
N PHE A 112 -12.72 2.31 10.37
CA PHE A 112 -11.28 2.24 10.34
C PHE A 112 -10.75 0.89 9.81
N ILE A 113 -9.48 0.90 9.37
CA ILE A 113 -8.66 -0.29 9.27
C ILE A 113 -7.60 -0.26 10.36
N ALA A 114 -7.25 -1.44 10.88
CA ALA A 114 -6.19 -1.62 11.85
C ALA A 114 -5.19 -2.67 11.35
N ILE A 115 -3.91 -2.34 11.45
CA ILE A 115 -2.80 -3.23 11.13
C ILE A 115 -2.03 -3.51 12.40
N THR A 116 -2.00 -4.79 12.78
CA THR A 116 -1.37 -5.24 14.02
C THR A 116 -0.11 -6.03 13.70
N PHE A 117 1.00 -5.61 14.29
CA PHE A 117 2.26 -6.36 14.32
C PHE A 117 2.31 -7.16 15.62
N THR A 118 2.36 -8.48 15.51
CA THR A 118 2.41 -9.38 16.67
C THR A 118 3.86 -9.77 17.00
N ASN A 119 4.09 -10.25 18.21
CA ASN A 119 5.38 -10.79 18.64
C ASN A 119 5.81 -12.07 17.89
N LYS A 120 4.88 -12.71 17.17
CA LYS A 120 5.15 -13.87 16.32
C LYS A 120 5.59 -13.52 14.91
N ASN A 121 5.93 -12.24 14.65
CA ASN A 121 6.21 -11.71 13.31
C ASN A 121 5.04 -11.85 12.33
N GLU A 122 3.81 -11.95 12.84
CA GLU A 122 2.60 -11.92 12.04
C GLU A 122 2.10 -10.49 11.89
N ILE A 123 1.55 -10.19 10.73
CA ILE A 123 0.88 -8.92 10.46
C ILE A 123 -0.58 -9.22 10.16
N LEU A 124 -1.47 -8.66 10.97
CA LEU A 124 -2.91 -8.86 10.86
C LEU A 124 -3.58 -7.59 10.35
N PHE A 125 -4.47 -7.75 9.39
CA PHE A 125 -5.36 -6.70 8.88
C PHE A 125 -6.76 -6.90 9.46
N ARG A 126 -7.33 -5.84 10.01
CA ARG A 126 -8.69 -5.83 10.55
C ARG A 126 -9.42 -4.57 10.11
N LYS A 127 -10.73 -4.64 10.03
CA LYS A 127 -11.63 -3.52 9.81
C LYS A 127 -12.67 -3.46 10.92
N GLY A 128 -13.12 -2.25 11.26
CA GLY A 128 -14.08 -2.06 12.32
C GLY A 128 -14.75 -0.69 12.28
N ILE A 129 -15.67 -0.51 13.22
CA ILE A 129 -16.34 0.75 13.53
C ILE A 129 -16.11 0.98 15.03
N GLN A 130 -15.75 2.21 15.38
CA GLN A 130 -15.51 2.64 16.75
C GLN A 130 -16.54 3.68 17.14
#